data_c03ec94a6e2dc1018bf19dc9ccc21df1
#
_entry.id   c03ec94a6e2dc1018bf19dc9ccc21df1
#
_cell.length_a   1.000
_cell.length_b   1.000
_cell.length_c   1.000
_cell.angle_alpha   90.00
_cell.angle_beta   90.00
_cell.angle_gamma   90.00
#
_symmetry.space_group_name_H-M   'P 1'
#
loop_
_entity.id
_entity.type
_entity.pdbx_description
1 polymer ?
#
loop_
_entity_poly.entity_id
_entity_poly.type
_entity_poly.pdbx_seq_one_letter_code
_entity_poly.pdbx_strand_id
1 'polypeptide(L)'
;MKKPLLGLSMMPEADFVSAILPLLQSNSVEVLEWSFDIFYEAKEPEWLDELLNFYSENQRLIGHGVYYSLFDALWTERQENWLKKLKEEVRKRKYSHITEHFGFMNTENFHQGVPLPVPLHPKTLLIGKDRLYRLQDAVELPVGIENLAFSFSIEDVKEQGVFLDNLIADINGFLILDLHNIYCQACNFEVEMEDIIRLYPLDKVREIHLSGGSWQESVYARKMIRRDTHDNLIPEEIFSVLPSVITQCNNLEYVIIERLGHTIKTDQEKRAFLDDFTRVRRIIDDSEIKTGKKIRWGQKETGLSNSPVEDDALHEEQSRLTKLLFNSSGAEMIKEQRFHYFKTENWDPDMILTAQNIIKKWNPY
;
A
#
# COMPACT_ATOMS: atom_id res chain seq x y z
N MET A 1 -13.24 -24.78 -6.92
CA MET A 1 -12.86 -23.40 -7.26
C MET A 1 -11.42 -23.21 -6.83
N LYS A 2 -10.63 -22.38 -7.52
CA LYS A 2 -9.25 -22.11 -7.11
C LYS A 2 -9.29 -21.14 -5.93
N LYS A 3 -8.70 -21.52 -4.81
CA LYS A 3 -8.52 -20.67 -3.64
C LYS A 3 -7.49 -19.59 -3.95
N PRO A 4 -7.53 -18.39 -3.32
CA PRO A 4 -6.45 -17.44 -3.43
C PRO A 4 -5.16 -18.04 -2.88
N LEU A 5 -4.04 -17.67 -3.48
CA LEU A 5 -2.72 -18.09 -3.04
C LEU A 5 -2.34 -17.30 -1.79
N LEU A 6 -1.80 -18.00 -0.79
CA LEU A 6 -1.27 -17.38 0.41
C LEU A 6 0.23 -17.15 0.25
N GLY A 7 0.67 -15.93 0.52
CA GLY A 7 2.05 -15.52 0.40
C GLY A 7 2.55 -14.59 1.50
N LEU A 8 3.75 -14.13 1.29
CA LEU A 8 4.47 -13.22 2.18
C LEU A 8 5.06 -12.06 1.37
N SER A 9 5.06 -10.87 1.94
CA SER A 9 5.91 -9.77 1.49
C SER A 9 7.34 -10.04 1.99
N MET A 10 8.29 -10.17 1.05
CA MET A 10 9.64 -10.63 1.33
C MET A 10 10.50 -9.51 1.92
N MET A 11 11.05 -9.78 3.11
CA MET A 11 12.02 -8.91 3.78
C MET A 11 13.40 -9.57 3.76
N PRO A 12 14.47 -8.83 3.40
CA PRO A 12 15.81 -9.40 3.24
C PRO A 12 16.56 -9.61 4.56
N GLU A 13 15.99 -9.25 5.70
CA GLU A 13 16.63 -9.36 7.00
C GLU A 13 16.78 -10.82 7.48
N ALA A 14 17.91 -11.14 8.06
CA ALA A 14 18.23 -12.49 8.52
C ALA A 14 17.22 -13.05 9.53
N ASP A 15 16.67 -12.21 10.41
CA ASP A 15 15.65 -12.60 11.37
C ASP A 15 14.35 -13.02 10.68
N PHE A 16 13.92 -12.29 9.64
CA PHE A 16 12.77 -12.64 8.82
C PHE A 16 12.98 -13.97 8.09
N VAL A 17 14.10 -14.10 7.39
CA VAL A 17 14.45 -15.34 6.66
C VAL A 17 14.45 -16.54 7.60
N SER A 18 15.04 -16.39 8.79
CA SER A 18 15.02 -17.43 9.82
C SER A 18 13.60 -17.79 10.28
N ALA A 19 12.71 -16.81 10.38
CA ALA A 19 11.32 -17.05 10.78
C ALA A 19 10.51 -17.79 9.72
N ILE A 20 10.67 -17.44 8.44
CA ILE A 20 9.90 -18.01 7.33
C ILE A 20 10.48 -19.32 6.77
N LEU A 21 11.70 -19.68 7.17
CA LEU A 21 12.39 -20.88 6.64
C LEU A 21 11.54 -22.17 6.71
N PRO A 22 10.81 -22.46 7.83
CA PRO A 22 9.93 -23.62 7.87
C PRO A 22 8.80 -23.58 6.85
N LEU A 23 8.26 -22.38 6.54
CA LEU A 23 7.21 -22.21 5.52
C LEU A 23 7.75 -22.41 4.11
N LEU A 24 8.97 -21.96 3.82
CA LEU A 24 9.63 -22.20 2.54
C LEU A 24 9.96 -23.68 2.34
N GLN A 25 10.50 -24.35 3.37
CA GLN A 25 10.83 -25.78 3.32
C GLN A 25 9.60 -26.68 3.13
N SER A 26 8.46 -26.28 3.68
CA SER A 26 7.19 -27.00 3.49
C SER A 26 6.42 -26.62 2.21
N ASN A 27 6.95 -25.71 1.37
CA ASN A 27 6.26 -25.11 0.23
C ASN A 27 4.90 -24.48 0.58
N SER A 28 4.76 -23.97 1.81
CA SER A 28 3.52 -23.33 2.28
C SER A 28 3.37 -21.91 1.75
N VAL A 29 4.45 -21.24 1.38
CA VAL A 29 4.43 -19.94 0.71
C VAL A 29 4.14 -20.16 -0.77
N GLU A 30 2.87 -19.91 -1.17
CA GLU A 30 2.41 -20.19 -2.53
C GLU A 30 2.75 -19.07 -3.51
N VAL A 31 2.91 -17.84 -3.03
CA VAL A 31 3.32 -16.65 -3.80
C VAL A 31 4.25 -15.80 -2.96
N LEU A 32 5.19 -15.12 -3.60
CA LEU A 32 6.09 -14.18 -2.94
C LEU A 32 5.87 -12.79 -3.50
N GLU A 33 5.65 -11.85 -2.61
CA GLU A 33 5.66 -10.43 -2.96
C GLU A 33 7.04 -9.84 -2.74
N TRP A 34 7.45 -8.96 -3.65
CA TRP A 34 8.75 -8.33 -3.61
C TRP A 34 8.67 -6.82 -3.86
N SER A 35 9.21 -6.05 -2.92
CA SER A 35 9.40 -4.60 -3.08
C SER A 35 10.66 -4.34 -3.89
N PHE A 36 10.56 -4.47 -5.20
CA PHE A 36 11.69 -4.52 -6.15
C PHE A 36 12.56 -3.25 -6.15
N ASP A 37 11.99 -2.10 -5.81
CA ASP A 37 12.66 -0.80 -5.90
C ASP A 37 13.54 -0.47 -4.68
N ILE A 38 13.47 -1.24 -3.60
CA ILE A 38 14.35 -1.06 -2.43
C ILE A 38 15.83 -1.35 -2.76
N PHE A 39 16.09 -2.11 -3.82
CA PHE A 39 17.44 -2.43 -4.29
C PHE A 39 17.85 -1.69 -5.57
N TYR A 40 17.11 -0.69 -6.03
CA TYR A 40 17.46 0.04 -7.25
C TYR A 40 18.83 0.73 -7.20
N GLU A 41 19.32 1.07 -6.01
CA GLU A 41 20.64 1.68 -5.79
C GLU A 41 21.64 0.71 -5.11
N ALA A 42 21.27 -0.57 -4.89
CA ALA A 42 22.11 -1.55 -4.20
C ALA A 42 22.08 -2.90 -4.94
N LYS A 43 23.08 -3.73 -4.66
CA LYS A 43 23.12 -5.09 -5.19
C LYS A 43 22.30 -6.02 -4.29
N GLU A 44 21.40 -6.78 -4.89
CA GLU A 44 20.70 -7.87 -4.21
C GLU A 44 21.69 -8.96 -3.74
N PRO A 45 21.49 -9.51 -2.52
CA PRO A 45 22.20 -10.71 -2.09
C PRO A 45 21.93 -11.89 -3.03
N GLU A 46 22.92 -12.74 -3.28
CA GLU A 46 22.81 -13.88 -4.21
C GLU A 46 21.67 -14.84 -3.85
N TRP A 47 21.53 -15.19 -2.56
CA TRP A 47 20.46 -16.07 -2.08
C TRP A 47 19.06 -15.49 -2.35
N LEU A 48 18.93 -14.16 -2.28
CA LEU A 48 17.66 -13.48 -2.55
C LEU A 48 17.35 -13.51 -4.05
N ASP A 49 18.33 -13.24 -4.89
CA ASP A 49 18.21 -13.37 -6.35
C ASP A 49 17.76 -14.79 -6.75
N GLU A 50 18.37 -15.82 -6.16
CA GLU A 50 17.96 -17.23 -6.39
C GLU A 50 16.54 -17.50 -5.95
N LEU A 51 16.12 -17.03 -4.78
CA LEU A 51 14.77 -17.20 -4.26
C LEU A 51 13.73 -16.50 -5.17
N LEU A 52 13.98 -15.23 -5.52
CA LEU A 52 13.10 -14.47 -6.40
C LEU A 52 12.99 -15.10 -7.79
N ASN A 53 14.08 -15.59 -8.34
CA ASN A 53 14.09 -16.31 -9.62
C ASN A 53 13.27 -17.61 -9.56
N PHE A 54 13.34 -18.36 -8.46
CA PHE A 54 12.51 -19.55 -8.26
C PHE A 54 11.01 -19.21 -8.31
N TYR A 55 10.55 -18.17 -7.61
CA TYR A 55 9.16 -17.75 -7.66
C TYR A 55 8.76 -17.17 -9.02
N SER A 56 9.64 -16.41 -9.66
CA SER A 56 9.46 -15.84 -11.00
C SER A 56 9.25 -16.93 -12.07
N GLU A 57 10.12 -17.94 -12.11
CA GLU A 57 10.02 -19.04 -13.08
C GLU A 57 8.74 -19.85 -12.91
N ASN A 58 8.24 -19.95 -11.69
CA ASN A 58 6.99 -20.64 -11.36
C ASN A 58 5.73 -19.75 -11.49
N GLN A 59 5.87 -18.51 -11.98
CA GLN A 59 4.77 -17.52 -12.11
C GLN A 59 4.08 -17.23 -10.77
N ARG A 60 4.84 -17.16 -9.69
CA ARG A 60 4.40 -16.95 -8.31
C ARG A 60 5.11 -15.75 -7.65
N LEU A 61 5.62 -14.83 -8.46
CA LEU A 61 6.20 -13.57 -8.01
C LEU A 61 5.25 -12.44 -8.35
N ILE A 62 4.96 -11.59 -7.36
CA ILE A 62 4.22 -10.33 -7.51
C ILE A 62 5.11 -9.18 -7.05
N GLY A 63 4.90 -8.01 -7.61
CA GLY A 63 5.75 -6.86 -7.33
C GLY A 63 4.97 -5.72 -6.70
N HIS A 64 5.52 -5.17 -5.60
CA HIS A 64 4.94 -4.04 -4.89
C HIS A 64 5.96 -2.91 -4.81
N GLY A 65 5.69 -1.80 -5.52
CA GLY A 65 6.54 -0.62 -5.56
C GLY A 65 6.33 0.26 -4.34
N VAL A 66 7.43 0.86 -3.89
CA VAL A 66 7.43 1.72 -2.67
C VAL A 66 7.72 3.18 -3.02
N TYR A 67 8.56 3.46 -4.02
CA TYR A 67 9.17 4.78 -4.19
C TYR A 67 8.76 5.53 -5.47
N TYR A 68 7.81 5.04 -6.24
CA TYR A 68 7.35 5.74 -7.44
C TYR A 68 6.69 7.08 -7.11
N SER A 69 5.94 7.12 -5.99
CA SER A 69 5.20 8.30 -5.55
C SER A 69 4.21 8.77 -6.61
N LEU A 70 3.17 7.97 -6.79
CA LEU A 70 2.19 8.09 -7.87
C LEU A 70 1.57 9.49 -7.98
N PHE A 71 1.42 10.20 -6.87
CA PHE A 71 0.70 11.46 -6.80
C PHE A 71 1.58 12.69 -6.62
N ASP A 72 2.87 12.60 -6.95
CA ASP A 72 3.67 13.82 -7.10
C ASP A 72 3.05 14.68 -8.21
N ALA A 73 2.72 15.92 -7.87
CA ALA A 73 1.94 16.79 -8.78
C ALA A 73 2.69 17.20 -10.05
N LEU A 74 4.03 17.18 -10.03
CA LEU A 74 4.87 17.35 -11.20
C LEU A 74 5.49 16.02 -11.63
N TRP A 75 5.74 15.89 -12.92
CA TRP A 75 6.55 14.81 -13.46
C TRP A 75 8.03 15.14 -13.32
N THR A 76 8.79 14.22 -12.76
CA THR A 76 10.19 14.45 -12.44
C THR A 76 11.09 13.40 -13.10
N GLU A 77 12.36 13.77 -13.32
CA GLU A 77 13.40 12.84 -13.78
C GLU A 77 13.52 11.60 -12.87
N ARG A 78 13.22 11.76 -11.56
CA ARG A 78 13.17 10.66 -10.59
C ARG A 78 12.15 9.59 -11.00
N GLN A 79 10.92 10.00 -11.34
CA GLN A 79 9.85 9.08 -11.79
C GLN A 79 10.20 8.43 -13.13
N GLU A 80 10.78 9.17 -14.06
CA GLU A 80 11.23 8.63 -15.35
C GLU A 80 12.32 7.57 -15.15
N ASN A 81 13.31 7.85 -14.33
CA ASN A 81 14.38 6.91 -13.99
C ASN A 81 13.84 5.67 -13.25
N TRP A 82 12.89 5.85 -12.36
CA TRP A 82 12.24 4.74 -11.65
C TRP A 82 11.52 3.81 -12.65
N LEU A 83 10.73 4.33 -13.58
CA LEU A 83 10.07 3.53 -14.62
C LEU A 83 11.08 2.81 -15.53
N LYS A 84 12.20 3.46 -15.84
CA LYS A 84 13.26 2.81 -16.62
C LYS A 84 13.84 1.61 -15.89
N LYS A 85 14.14 1.74 -14.61
CA LYS A 85 14.63 0.62 -13.77
C LYS A 85 13.57 -0.48 -13.63
N LEU A 86 12.30 -0.13 -13.49
CA LEU A 86 11.22 -1.10 -13.47
C LEU A 86 11.11 -1.89 -14.78
N LYS A 87 11.28 -1.25 -15.95
CA LYS A 87 11.35 -1.95 -17.25
C LYS A 87 12.50 -2.97 -17.31
N GLU A 88 13.61 -2.67 -16.68
CA GLU A 88 14.74 -3.60 -16.56
C GLU A 88 14.41 -4.77 -15.62
N GLU A 89 13.75 -4.47 -14.48
CA GLU A 89 13.36 -5.48 -13.49
C GLU A 89 12.34 -6.49 -14.07
N VAL A 90 11.30 -6.04 -14.75
CA VAL A 90 10.30 -6.96 -15.34
C VAL A 90 10.82 -7.75 -16.55
N ARG A 91 11.97 -7.36 -17.12
CA ARG A 91 12.70 -8.17 -18.10
C ARG A 91 13.55 -9.24 -17.41
N LYS A 92 14.09 -8.93 -16.23
CA LYS A 92 14.88 -9.85 -15.42
C LYS A 92 14.01 -10.94 -14.82
N ARG A 93 12.83 -10.59 -14.31
CA ARG A 93 11.91 -11.49 -13.61
C ARG A 93 10.48 -11.37 -14.11
N LYS A 94 9.76 -12.50 -14.14
CA LYS A 94 8.34 -12.55 -14.55
C LYS A 94 7.45 -12.31 -13.35
N TYR A 95 6.87 -11.15 -13.28
CA TYR A 95 5.85 -10.80 -12.28
C TYR A 95 4.44 -11.12 -12.80
N SER A 96 3.53 -11.49 -11.90
CA SER A 96 2.10 -11.66 -12.24
C SER A 96 1.37 -10.34 -12.33
N HIS A 97 1.84 -9.33 -11.60
CA HIS A 97 1.38 -7.95 -11.62
C HIS A 97 2.37 -7.03 -10.89
N ILE A 98 2.15 -5.72 -11.03
CA ILE A 98 2.87 -4.69 -10.29
C ILE A 98 1.85 -3.79 -9.58
N THR A 99 2.15 -3.39 -8.36
CA THR A 99 1.31 -2.51 -7.53
C THR A 99 2.11 -1.33 -6.99
N GLU A 100 1.42 -0.31 -6.52
CA GLU A 100 1.96 0.89 -5.92
C GLU A 100 1.07 1.42 -4.80
N HIS A 101 1.63 2.30 -3.95
CA HIS A 101 0.92 2.92 -2.85
C HIS A 101 0.07 4.12 -3.29
N PHE A 102 -1.04 4.32 -2.61
CA PHE A 102 -1.86 5.51 -2.74
C PHE A 102 -1.30 6.65 -1.87
N GLY A 103 -0.85 7.74 -2.50
CA GLY A 103 -0.32 8.91 -1.79
C GLY A 103 0.83 9.59 -2.54
N PHE A 104 1.37 10.64 -1.94
CA PHE A 104 2.59 11.30 -2.42
C PHE A 104 3.70 11.23 -1.36
N MET A 105 4.95 11.08 -1.81
CA MET A 105 6.10 10.85 -0.93
C MET A 105 7.25 11.82 -1.19
N ASN A 106 7.16 12.66 -2.21
CA ASN A 106 8.26 13.53 -2.56
C ASN A 106 7.80 14.96 -2.73
N THR A 107 8.47 15.84 -1.99
CA THR A 107 8.44 17.28 -2.16
C THR A 107 9.85 17.80 -1.95
N GLU A 108 10.04 19.11 -2.03
CA GLU A 108 11.34 19.75 -1.79
C GLU A 108 11.96 19.37 -0.42
N ASN A 109 11.14 19.05 0.59
CA ASN A 109 11.58 18.78 1.98
C ASN A 109 11.15 17.40 2.51
N PHE A 110 10.66 16.54 1.67
CA PHE A 110 10.17 15.22 2.08
C PHE A 110 10.46 14.20 0.98
N HIS A 111 11.26 13.18 1.29
CA HIS A 111 11.68 12.15 0.35
C HIS A 111 11.59 10.76 0.97
N GLN A 112 11.08 9.80 0.21
CA GLN A 112 11.16 8.38 0.50
C GLN A 112 10.63 7.99 1.88
N GLY A 113 9.53 8.56 2.27
CA GLY A 113 8.89 8.25 3.53
C GLY A 113 7.65 7.38 3.37
N VAL A 114 6.76 7.52 4.33
CA VAL A 114 5.41 6.97 4.25
C VAL A 114 4.56 7.85 3.34
N PRO A 115 3.71 7.29 2.46
CA PRO A 115 2.84 8.10 1.61
C PRO A 115 1.92 9.00 2.43
N LEU A 116 1.86 10.27 2.07
CA LEU A 116 0.91 11.23 2.63
C LEU A 116 -0.37 11.26 1.79
N PRO A 117 -1.56 11.46 2.43
CA PRO A 117 -2.81 11.58 1.71
C PRO A 117 -2.80 12.71 0.70
N VAL A 118 -3.50 12.51 -0.39
CA VAL A 118 -3.72 13.50 -1.43
C VAL A 118 -5.14 14.05 -1.35
N PRO A 119 -5.39 15.28 -1.83
CA PRO A 119 -6.76 15.76 -1.94
C PRO A 119 -7.55 14.90 -2.93
N LEU A 120 -8.71 14.40 -2.52
CA LEU A 120 -9.59 13.59 -3.38
C LEU A 120 -10.32 14.50 -4.40
N HIS A 121 -9.58 15.02 -5.34
CA HIS A 121 -9.99 16.07 -6.29
C HIS A 121 -9.82 15.60 -7.74
N PRO A 122 -10.64 16.07 -8.70
CA PRO A 122 -10.52 15.67 -10.11
C PRO A 122 -9.12 15.88 -10.72
N LYS A 123 -8.40 16.93 -10.33
CA LYS A 123 -7.01 17.15 -10.79
C LYS A 123 -6.05 16.09 -10.29
N THR A 124 -6.13 15.75 -9.01
CA THR A 124 -5.35 14.66 -8.40
C THR A 124 -5.68 13.32 -9.08
N LEU A 125 -6.98 13.09 -9.37
CA LEU A 125 -7.40 11.90 -10.09
C LEU A 125 -6.76 11.80 -11.49
N LEU A 126 -6.70 12.91 -12.23
CA LEU A 126 -6.07 12.95 -13.56
C LEU A 126 -4.57 12.66 -13.49
N ILE A 127 -3.87 13.22 -12.50
CA ILE A 127 -2.44 12.94 -12.29
C ILE A 127 -2.24 11.45 -11.97
N GLY A 128 -3.00 10.90 -11.04
CA GLY A 128 -2.90 9.49 -10.68
C GLY A 128 -3.18 8.56 -11.86
N LYS A 129 -4.19 8.87 -12.69
CA LYS A 129 -4.50 8.13 -13.92
C LYS A 129 -3.32 8.16 -14.90
N ASP A 130 -2.74 9.32 -15.16
CA ASP A 130 -1.56 9.44 -16.02
C ASP A 130 -0.39 8.60 -15.51
N ARG A 131 -0.14 8.61 -14.20
CA ARG A 131 0.95 7.84 -13.58
C ARG A 131 0.71 6.33 -13.66
N LEU A 132 -0.52 5.88 -13.43
CA LEU A 132 -0.89 4.46 -13.57
C LEU A 132 -0.79 3.99 -15.02
N TYR A 133 -1.17 4.83 -15.98
CA TYR A 133 -0.96 4.53 -17.41
C TYR A 133 0.51 4.35 -17.74
N ARG A 134 1.38 5.26 -17.29
CA ARG A 134 2.83 5.17 -17.51
C ARG A 134 3.42 3.93 -16.86
N LEU A 135 2.95 3.59 -15.67
CA LEU A 135 3.34 2.37 -14.98
C LEU A 135 2.94 1.13 -15.80
N GLN A 136 1.68 1.04 -16.24
CA GLN A 136 1.19 -0.08 -17.02
C GLN A 136 1.90 -0.21 -18.38
N ASP A 137 2.12 0.92 -19.09
CA ASP A 137 2.89 0.95 -20.32
C ASP A 137 4.33 0.48 -20.13
N ALA A 138 4.92 0.79 -18.96
CA ALA A 138 6.28 0.38 -18.65
C ALA A 138 6.41 -1.13 -18.47
N VAL A 139 5.42 -1.78 -17.85
CA VAL A 139 5.51 -3.19 -17.46
C VAL A 139 4.74 -4.14 -18.36
N GLU A 140 3.74 -3.65 -19.10
CA GLU A 140 2.82 -4.45 -19.92
C GLU A 140 2.12 -5.58 -19.11
N LEU A 141 1.95 -5.37 -17.81
CA LEU A 141 1.34 -6.27 -16.84
C LEU A 141 0.09 -5.63 -16.22
N PRO A 142 -0.78 -6.40 -15.56
CA PRO A 142 -1.80 -5.83 -14.69
C PRO A 142 -1.16 -4.93 -13.62
N VAL A 143 -1.78 -3.78 -13.37
CA VAL A 143 -1.34 -2.81 -12.38
C VAL A 143 -2.43 -2.61 -11.33
N GLY A 144 -2.03 -2.54 -10.07
CA GLY A 144 -2.92 -2.30 -8.94
C GLY A 144 -2.43 -1.16 -8.06
N ILE A 145 -3.31 -0.76 -7.14
CA ILE A 145 -3.02 0.25 -6.14
C ILE A 145 -3.53 -0.20 -4.78
N GLU A 146 -2.78 0.13 -3.73
CA GLU A 146 -3.12 -0.16 -2.36
C GLU A 146 -3.84 1.01 -1.69
N ASN A 147 -4.84 0.72 -0.83
CA ASN A 147 -5.48 1.72 0.00
C ASN A 147 -4.55 2.20 1.12
N LEU A 148 -4.71 3.45 1.54
CA LEU A 148 -3.84 4.09 2.53
C LEU A 148 -4.37 3.91 3.96
N ALA A 149 -3.46 3.61 4.90
CA ALA A 149 -3.75 3.53 6.33
C ALA A 149 -4.09 4.88 6.95
N PHE A 150 -3.53 5.94 6.38
CA PHE A 150 -3.57 7.27 6.95
C PHE A 150 -4.50 8.18 6.16
N SER A 151 -5.39 8.89 6.86
CA SER A 151 -6.25 9.94 6.31
C SER A 151 -6.28 11.13 7.27
N PHE A 152 -6.48 12.33 6.75
CA PHE A 152 -6.58 13.52 7.59
C PHE A 152 -7.98 13.73 8.19
N SER A 153 -9.01 13.20 7.52
CA SER A 153 -10.42 13.36 7.93
C SER A 153 -11.24 12.09 7.71
N ILE A 154 -12.36 11.99 8.41
CA ILE A 154 -13.31 10.90 8.19
C ILE A 154 -13.99 11.00 6.81
N GLU A 155 -14.10 12.19 6.25
CA GLU A 155 -14.58 12.42 4.90
C GLU A 155 -13.66 11.76 3.88
N ASP A 156 -12.31 11.94 4.04
CA ASP A 156 -11.33 11.29 3.18
C ASP A 156 -11.45 9.77 3.24
N VAL A 157 -11.65 9.20 4.44
CA VAL A 157 -11.89 7.74 4.62
C VAL A 157 -13.10 7.29 3.82
N LYS A 158 -14.22 8.04 3.89
CA LYS A 158 -15.46 7.69 3.20
C LYS A 158 -15.37 7.79 1.67
N GLU A 159 -14.57 8.71 1.17
CA GLU A 159 -14.44 8.98 -0.27
C GLU A 159 -13.33 8.16 -0.95
N GLN A 160 -12.37 7.61 -0.20
CA GLN A 160 -11.19 6.94 -0.72
C GLN A 160 -11.55 5.76 -1.65
N GLY A 161 -12.48 4.90 -1.27
CA GLY A 161 -12.87 3.74 -2.07
C GLY A 161 -13.41 4.11 -3.45
N VAL A 162 -14.28 5.13 -3.52
CA VAL A 162 -14.82 5.65 -4.78
C VAL A 162 -13.74 6.32 -5.63
N PHE A 163 -12.82 7.05 -4.99
CA PHE A 163 -11.70 7.67 -5.69
C PHE A 163 -10.79 6.61 -6.32
N LEU A 164 -10.44 5.56 -5.58
CA LEU A 164 -9.62 4.46 -6.07
C LEU A 164 -10.30 3.67 -7.18
N ASP A 165 -11.61 3.45 -7.12
CA ASP A 165 -12.39 2.82 -8.18
C ASP A 165 -12.30 3.61 -9.50
N ASN A 166 -12.47 4.92 -9.43
CA ASN A 166 -12.32 5.82 -10.59
C ASN A 166 -10.88 5.87 -11.11
N LEU A 167 -9.90 5.78 -10.21
CA LEU A 167 -8.48 5.84 -10.53
C LEU A 167 -8.04 4.66 -11.43
N ILE A 168 -8.44 3.44 -11.05
CA ILE A 168 -8.03 2.21 -11.75
C ILE A 168 -8.91 1.88 -12.97
N ALA A 169 -10.05 2.56 -13.14
CA ALA A 169 -11.05 2.21 -14.16
C ALA A 169 -10.46 2.22 -15.57
N ASP A 170 -9.64 3.22 -15.89
CA ASP A 170 -9.16 3.46 -17.26
C ASP A 170 -8.08 2.45 -17.71
N ILE A 171 -7.34 1.87 -16.76
CA ILE A 171 -6.32 0.85 -17.03
C ILE A 171 -6.84 -0.57 -16.81
N ASN A 172 -8.14 -0.72 -16.47
CA ASN A 172 -8.70 -1.98 -16.01
C ASN A 172 -7.81 -2.62 -14.91
N GLY A 173 -7.41 -1.78 -13.97
CA GLY A 173 -6.56 -2.11 -12.84
C GLY A 173 -7.33 -2.78 -11.71
N PHE A 174 -6.63 -3.08 -10.62
CA PHE A 174 -7.20 -3.73 -9.45
C PHE A 174 -6.78 -3.03 -8.15
N LEU A 175 -7.39 -3.43 -7.04
CA LEU A 175 -7.03 -2.97 -5.70
C LEU A 175 -6.29 -4.06 -4.94
N ILE A 176 -5.26 -3.64 -4.20
CA ILE A 176 -4.89 -4.27 -2.94
C ILE A 176 -5.82 -3.72 -1.87
N LEU A 177 -6.52 -4.58 -1.17
CA LEU A 177 -7.28 -4.22 0.02
C LEU A 177 -6.45 -4.59 1.24
N ASP A 178 -5.69 -3.65 1.76
CA ASP A 178 -4.99 -3.83 3.03
C ASP A 178 -5.98 -3.65 4.18
N LEU A 179 -6.21 -4.74 4.93
CA LEU A 179 -7.16 -4.77 6.04
C LEU A 179 -6.60 -4.13 7.30
N HIS A 180 -5.28 -4.06 7.47
CA HIS A 180 -4.69 -3.34 8.59
C HIS A 180 -4.75 -1.82 8.36
N ASN A 181 -4.62 -1.38 7.12
CA ASN A 181 -4.84 0.01 6.74
C ASN A 181 -6.28 0.46 7.07
N ILE A 182 -7.26 -0.40 6.75
CA ILE A 182 -8.67 -0.16 7.15
C ILE A 182 -8.81 -0.18 8.67
N TYR A 183 -8.18 -1.13 9.37
CA TYR A 183 -8.21 -1.19 10.83
C TYR A 183 -7.61 0.07 11.47
N CYS A 184 -6.53 0.62 10.93
CA CYS A 184 -5.98 1.90 11.37
C CYS A 184 -7.00 3.03 11.24
N GLN A 185 -7.66 3.13 10.10
CA GLN A 185 -8.72 4.13 9.88
C GLN A 185 -9.91 3.93 10.83
N ALA A 186 -10.37 2.68 10.99
CA ALA A 186 -11.47 2.33 11.89
C ALA A 186 -11.19 2.75 13.33
N CYS A 187 -10.02 2.41 13.86
CA CYS A 187 -9.60 2.79 15.20
C CYS A 187 -9.43 4.32 15.36
N ASN A 188 -8.80 4.97 14.39
CA ASN A 188 -8.45 6.39 14.51
C ASN A 188 -9.67 7.32 14.39
N PHE A 189 -10.68 6.90 13.64
CA PHE A 189 -11.93 7.65 13.44
C PHE A 189 -13.14 7.05 14.16
N GLU A 190 -12.94 6.02 14.99
CA GLU A 190 -13.99 5.40 15.82
C GLU A 190 -15.20 4.91 14.99
N VAL A 191 -14.93 4.21 13.90
CA VAL A 191 -15.92 3.62 12.99
C VAL A 191 -15.69 2.12 12.84
N GLU A 192 -16.73 1.37 12.46
CA GLU A 192 -16.60 -0.06 12.25
C GLU A 192 -15.83 -0.40 10.96
N MET A 193 -14.97 -1.41 11.02
CA MET A 193 -14.20 -1.85 9.85
C MET A 193 -15.10 -2.24 8.68
N GLU A 194 -16.19 -2.94 8.94
CA GLU A 194 -17.15 -3.38 7.93
C GLU A 194 -17.81 -2.22 7.20
N ASP A 195 -18.01 -1.09 7.87
CA ASP A 195 -18.57 0.11 7.25
C ASP A 195 -17.60 0.73 6.26
N ILE A 196 -16.30 0.75 6.61
CA ILE A 196 -15.24 1.21 5.69
C ILE A 196 -15.08 0.21 4.53
N ILE A 197 -15.00 -1.09 4.80
CA ILE A 197 -14.83 -2.14 3.77
C ILE A 197 -15.92 -2.05 2.70
N ARG A 198 -17.17 -1.78 3.08
CA ARG A 198 -18.30 -1.63 2.13
C ARG A 198 -18.16 -0.45 1.17
N LEU A 199 -17.30 0.51 1.47
CA LEU A 199 -17.06 1.67 0.59
C LEU A 199 -16.11 1.36 -0.57
N TYR A 200 -15.43 0.21 -0.52
CA TYR A 200 -14.50 -0.21 -1.57
C TYR A 200 -15.17 -1.09 -2.63
N PRO A 201 -14.73 -1.02 -3.90
CA PRO A 201 -15.23 -1.88 -4.97
C PRO A 201 -14.64 -3.30 -4.82
N LEU A 202 -15.27 -4.13 -3.97
CA LEU A 202 -14.78 -5.46 -3.58
C LEU A 202 -14.65 -6.42 -4.78
N ASP A 203 -15.38 -6.19 -5.86
CA ASP A 203 -15.24 -6.95 -7.10
C ASP A 203 -13.94 -6.61 -7.87
N LYS A 204 -13.29 -5.50 -7.56
CA LYS A 204 -12.00 -5.09 -8.11
C LYS A 204 -10.80 -5.42 -7.22
N VAL A 205 -11.04 -6.05 -6.07
CA VAL A 205 -9.98 -6.53 -5.20
C VAL A 205 -9.40 -7.82 -5.78
N ARG A 206 -8.12 -7.79 -6.09
CA ARG A 206 -7.34 -8.95 -6.56
C ARG A 206 -6.41 -9.49 -5.48
N GLU A 207 -6.04 -8.65 -4.54
CA GLU A 207 -5.08 -8.92 -3.49
C GLU A 207 -5.54 -8.34 -2.15
N ILE A 208 -5.29 -9.07 -1.07
CA ILE A 208 -5.51 -8.63 0.31
C ILE A 208 -4.17 -8.64 1.02
N HIS A 209 -3.84 -7.53 1.70
CA HIS A 209 -2.73 -7.48 2.62
C HIS A 209 -3.21 -7.61 4.07
N LEU A 210 -2.40 -8.32 4.87
CA LEU A 210 -2.61 -8.57 6.28
C LEU A 210 -1.34 -8.25 7.04
N SER A 211 -1.42 -7.30 7.92
CA SER A 211 -0.30 -6.91 8.77
C SER A 211 -0.75 -6.59 10.20
N GLY A 212 0.17 -6.26 11.05
CA GLY A 212 -0.11 -5.69 12.36
C GLY A 212 0.83 -4.53 12.65
N GLY A 213 0.40 -3.60 13.49
CA GLY A 213 1.17 -2.41 13.81
C GLY A 213 1.08 -2.05 15.28
N SER A 214 1.67 -0.92 15.63
CA SER A 214 1.74 -0.43 16.99
C SER A 214 0.70 0.63 17.30
N TRP A 215 0.56 0.90 18.59
CA TRP A 215 -0.23 2.00 19.11
C TRP A 215 0.69 3.14 19.54
N GLN A 216 0.28 4.36 19.27
CA GLN A 216 0.96 5.58 19.68
C GLN A 216 0.01 6.46 20.47
N GLU A 217 0.41 6.94 21.65
CA GLU A 217 -0.38 7.89 22.41
C GLU A 217 -0.39 9.25 21.70
N SER A 218 -1.59 9.80 21.47
CA SER A 218 -1.75 11.16 20.99
C SER A 218 -1.60 12.15 22.14
N VAL A 219 -0.84 13.21 21.87
CA VAL A 219 -0.63 14.29 22.84
C VAL A 219 -1.84 15.24 22.92
N TYR A 220 -2.66 15.30 21.84
CA TYR A 220 -3.77 16.25 21.73
C TYR A 220 -5.04 15.74 22.43
N ALA A 221 -5.58 14.62 21.96
CA ALA A 221 -6.83 14.08 22.49
C ALA A 221 -6.63 13.04 23.61
N ARG A 222 -5.39 12.74 23.99
CA ARG A 222 -5.06 11.68 24.96
C ARG A 222 -5.67 10.31 24.59
N LYS A 223 -5.83 10.06 23.30
CA LYS A 223 -6.28 8.78 22.77
C LYS A 223 -5.12 7.98 22.16
N MET A 224 -5.32 6.69 22.00
CA MET A 224 -4.37 5.83 21.29
C MET A 224 -4.64 5.91 19.81
N ILE A 225 -3.60 6.16 19.01
CA ILE A 225 -3.63 6.18 17.55
C ILE A 225 -3.05 4.87 17.04
N ARG A 226 -3.77 4.18 16.20
CA ARG A 226 -3.29 2.98 15.52
C ARG A 226 -2.39 3.39 14.36
N ARG A 227 -1.20 2.77 14.30
CA ARG A 227 -0.18 3.05 13.29
C ARG A 227 0.06 1.81 12.44
N ASP A 228 0.18 2.04 11.16
CA ASP A 228 0.62 1.02 10.21
C ASP A 228 2.15 0.95 10.24
N THR A 229 2.68 0.06 11.07
CA THR A 229 4.12 -0.06 11.32
C THR A 229 4.67 -1.45 11.02
N HIS A 230 3.83 -2.41 10.66
CA HIS A 230 4.19 -3.79 10.32
C HIS A 230 5.09 -4.48 11.36
N ASP A 231 4.99 -4.07 12.62
CA ASP A 231 5.88 -4.50 13.70
C ASP A 231 5.23 -5.43 14.72
N ASN A 232 3.96 -5.80 14.51
CA ASN A 232 3.18 -6.62 15.46
C ASN A 232 2.39 -7.72 14.74
N LEU A 233 1.76 -8.61 15.52
CA LEU A 233 0.87 -9.66 15.03
C LEU A 233 -0.39 -9.07 14.41
N ILE A 234 -1.05 -9.85 13.55
CA ILE A 234 -2.33 -9.49 12.96
C ILE A 234 -3.39 -9.36 14.07
N PRO A 235 -4.11 -8.23 14.18
CA PRO A 235 -5.18 -8.05 15.16
C PRO A 235 -6.33 -9.05 15.02
N GLU A 236 -6.98 -9.40 16.13
CA GLU A 236 -8.13 -10.30 16.14
C GLU A 236 -9.31 -9.76 15.33
N GLU A 237 -9.46 -8.45 15.30
CA GLU A 237 -10.50 -7.76 14.51
C GLU A 237 -10.34 -8.05 13.01
N ILE A 238 -9.11 -8.08 12.52
CA ILE A 238 -8.82 -8.44 11.11
C ILE A 238 -9.18 -9.89 10.85
N PHE A 239 -8.79 -10.81 11.73
CA PHE A 239 -9.18 -12.22 11.61
C PHE A 239 -10.72 -12.41 11.63
N SER A 240 -11.43 -11.58 12.36
CA SER A 240 -12.89 -11.65 12.46
C SER A 240 -13.59 -11.26 11.16
N VAL A 241 -13.10 -10.27 10.43
CA VAL A 241 -13.69 -9.80 9.16
C VAL A 241 -13.19 -10.57 7.94
N LEU A 242 -12.00 -11.15 8.01
CA LEU A 242 -11.29 -11.77 6.87
C LEU A 242 -12.15 -12.83 6.11
N PRO A 243 -12.89 -13.77 6.78
CA PRO A 243 -13.69 -14.75 6.06
C PRO A 243 -14.78 -14.10 5.19
N SER A 244 -15.41 -13.05 5.72
CA SER A 244 -16.44 -12.29 5.02
C SER A 244 -15.88 -11.53 3.82
N VAL A 245 -14.71 -10.90 3.99
CA VAL A 245 -14.03 -10.16 2.92
C VAL A 245 -13.62 -11.11 1.78
N ILE A 246 -12.97 -12.24 2.09
CA ILE A 246 -12.60 -13.25 1.08
C ILE A 246 -13.83 -13.71 0.28
N THR A 247 -14.97 -13.94 0.96
CA THR A 247 -16.21 -14.38 0.30
C THR A 247 -16.81 -13.31 -0.61
N GLN A 248 -16.63 -12.03 -0.30
CA GLN A 248 -17.15 -10.90 -1.08
C GLN A 248 -16.25 -10.49 -2.24
N CYS A 249 -14.93 -10.72 -2.14
CA CYS A 249 -13.97 -10.39 -3.18
C CYS A 249 -13.92 -11.47 -4.28
N ASN A 250 -14.85 -11.41 -5.21
CA ASN A 250 -15.06 -12.45 -6.24
C ASN A 250 -13.88 -12.66 -7.21
N ASN A 251 -12.95 -11.73 -7.28
CA ASN A 251 -11.77 -11.76 -8.15
C ASN A 251 -10.45 -11.87 -7.36
N LEU A 252 -10.53 -12.21 -6.08
CA LEU A 252 -9.37 -12.37 -5.21
C LEU A 252 -8.48 -13.51 -5.69
N GLU A 253 -7.20 -13.21 -5.89
CA GLU A 253 -6.19 -14.19 -6.33
C GLU A 253 -5.09 -14.39 -5.29
N TYR A 254 -4.82 -13.38 -4.43
CA TYR A 254 -3.69 -13.38 -3.50
C TYR A 254 -4.08 -12.86 -2.12
N VAL A 255 -3.50 -13.47 -1.08
CA VAL A 255 -3.51 -12.98 0.29
C VAL A 255 -2.08 -12.95 0.79
N ILE A 256 -1.58 -11.77 1.14
CA ILE A 256 -0.19 -11.54 1.52
C ILE A 256 -0.12 -11.15 2.99
N ILE A 257 0.80 -11.75 3.72
CA ILE A 257 1.12 -11.36 5.08
C ILE A 257 2.40 -10.54 5.07
N GLU A 258 2.34 -9.37 5.69
CA GLU A 258 3.45 -8.43 5.79
C GLU A 258 3.94 -8.30 7.22
N ARG A 259 5.25 -8.30 7.39
CA ARG A 259 5.89 -8.09 8.68
C ARG A 259 7.32 -7.58 8.50
N LEU A 260 7.70 -6.54 9.21
CA LEU A 260 9.08 -6.06 9.21
C LEU A 260 10.00 -7.08 9.89
N GLY A 261 11.03 -7.50 9.17
CA GLY A 261 11.91 -8.59 9.58
C GLY A 261 12.63 -8.35 10.90
N HIS A 262 13.08 -7.12 11.15
CA HIS A 262 13.76 -6.75 12.39
C HIS A 262 12.87 -6.79 13.64
N THR A 263 11.58 -7.10 13.52
CA THR A 263 10.60 -7.21 14.60
C THR A 263 10.31 -8.66 15.03
N ILE A 264 10.95 -9.64 14.37
CA ILE A 264 10.80 -11.07 14.65
C ILE A 264 12.13 -11.64 15.18
N LYS A 265 12.50 -11.32 16.40
CA LYS A 265 13.82 -11.64 16.98
C LYS A 265 13.83 -12.91 17.81
N THR A 266 12.78 -13.14 18.58
CA THR A 266 12.70 -14.24 19.54
C THR A 266 11.98 -15.45 18.96
N ASP A 267 12.26 -16.63 19.49
CA ASP A 267 11.54 -17.85 19.11
C ASP A 267 10.03 -17.78 19.39
N GLN A 268 9.62 -16.97 20.35
CA GLN A 268 8.20 -16.74 20.62
C GLN A 268 7.57 -15.93 19.51
N GLU A 269 8.20 -14.83 19.05
CA GLU A 269 7.72 -14.00 17.95
C GLU A 269 7.69 -14.79 16.63
N LYS A 270 8.71 -15.63 16.39
CA LYS A 270 8.74 -16.52 15.20
C LYS A 270 7.58 -17.50 15.23
N ARG A 271 7.32 -18.16 16.36
CA ARG A 271 6.17 -19.07 16.50
C ARG A 271 4.85 -18.34 16.28
N ALA A 272 4.67 -17.19 16.90
CA ALA A 272 3.44 -16.41 16.76
C ALA A 272 3.18 -15.97 15.31
N PHE A 273 4.24 -15.60 14.57
CA PHE A 273 4.14 -15.30 13.14
C PHE A 273 3.74 -16.53 12.31
N LEU A 274 4.30 -17.70 12.60
CA LEU A 274 3.92 -18.97 11.95
C LEU A 274 2.48 -19.39 12.28
N ASP A 275 2.02 -19.10 13.50
CA ASP A 275 0.64 -19.36 13.91
C ASP A 275 -0.34 -18.44 13.16
N ASP A 276 -0.02 -17.15 12.99
CA ASP A 276 -0.80 -16.23 12.16
C ASP A 276 -0.89 -16.75 10.70
N PHE A 277 0.23 -17.14 10.09
CA PHE A 277 0.25 -17.69 8.74
C PHE A 277 -0.65 -18.95 8.63
N THR A 278 -0.54 -19.85 9.59
CA THR A 278 -1.35 -21.09 9.62
C THR A 278 -2.83 -20.78 9.80
N ARG A 279 -3.16 -19.76 10.62
CA ARG A 279 -4.54 -19.32 10.83
C ARG A 279 -5.14 -18.72 9.56
N VAL A 280 -4.40 -17.86 8.85
CA VAL A 280 -4.83 -17.29 7.57
C VAL A 280 -5.06 -18.40 6.55
N ARG A 281 -4.15 -19.38 6.44
CA ARG A 281 -4.32 -20.56 5.56
C ARG A 281 -5.63 -21.28 5.83
N ARG A 282 -5.92 -21.57 7.09
CA ARG A 282 -7.18 -22.23 7.49
C ARG A 282 -8.41 -21.41 7.09
N ILE A 283 -8.38 -20.10 7.34
CA ILE A 283 -9.48 -19.20 6.94
C ILE A 283 -9.72 -19.25 5.43
N ILE A 284 -8.65 -19.20 4.63
CA ILE A 284 -8.76 -19.30 3.18
C ILE A 284 -9.35 -20.66 2.77
N ASP A 285 -8.91 -21.74 3.40
CA ASP A 285 -9.38 -23.10 3.07
C ASP A 285 -10.85 -23.31 3.45
N ASP A 286 -11.30 -22.70 4.53
CA ASP A 286 -12.69 -22.80 5.00
C ASP A 286 -13.65 -21.81 4.30
N SER A 287 -13.13 -20.76 3.65
CA SER A 287 -13.95 -19.73 3.01
C SER A 287 -14.62 -20.26 1.72
N GLU A 288 -15.90 -19.94 1.53
CA GLU A 288 -16.61 -20.17 0.28
C GLU A 288 -16.36 -19.01 -0.70
N ILE A 289 -15.64 -19.29 -1.79
CA ILE A 289 -15.35 -18.29 -2.80
C ILE A 289 -16.43 -18.32 -3.87
N LYS A 290 -17.16 -17.20 -4.00
CA LYS A 290 -18.15 -17.04 -5.08
C LYS A 290 -17.41 -16.77 -6.40
N THR A 291 -17.79 -17.46 -7.46
CA THR A 291 -17.30 -17.13 -8.80
C THR A 291 -18.06 -15.94 -9.36
N GLY A 292 -17.39 -14.81 -9.42
CA GLY A 292 -17.85 -13.64 -10.18
C GLY A 292 -17.51 -13.75 -11.68
N LYS A 293 -17.87 -12.71 -12.42
CA LYS A 293 -17.38 -12.52 -13.79
C LYS A 293 -15.87 -12.25 -13.71
N LYS A 294 -15.07 -13.12 -14.31
CA LYS A 294 -13.61 -12.93 -14.34
C LYS A 294 -13.27 -11.63 -15.05
N ILE A 295 -12.58 -10.74 -14.37
CA ILE A 295 -12.02 -9.53 -14.94
C ILE A 295 -10.72 -9.90 -15.65
N ARG A 296 -10.51 -9.34 -16.82
CA ARG A 296 -9.21 -9.41 -17.53
C ARG A 296 -8.44 -8.15 -17.20
N TRP A 297 -7.60 -8.24 -16.20
CA TRP A 297 -6.80 -7.12 -15.72
C TRP A 297 -5.83 -6.60 -16.80
N GLY A 298 -5.61 -5.29 -16.84
CA GLY A 298 -4.58 -4.67 -17.67
C GLY A 298 -4.88 -4.63 -19.18
N GLN A 299 -6.07 -5.04 -19.63
CA GLN A 299 -6.42 -5.06 -21.05
C GLN A 299 -7.31 -3.86 -21.42
N LYS A 300 -6.75 -2.68 -21.51
CA LYS A 300 -7.47 -1.53 -22.09
C LYS A 300 -6.58 -0.82 -23.11
N GLU A 301 -7.13 -0.64 -24.31
CA GLU A 301 -6.51 0.18 -25.36
C GLU A 301 -6.80 1.65 -25.08
N THR A 302 -5.90 2.30 -24.41
CA THR A 302 -5.95 3.76 -24.22
C THR A 302 -4.58 4.32 -24.55
N GLY A 303 -4.55 5.32 -25.41
CA GLY A 303 -3.31 5.99 -25.80
C GLY A 303 -2.79 6.86 -24.66
N LEU A 304 -1.53 6.66 -24.28
CA LEU A 304 -0.80 7.58 -23.42
C LEU A 304 -0.69 8.96 -24.11
N SER A 305 -0.93 10.03 -23.34
CA SER A 305 -0.51 11.37 -23.76
C SER A 305 1.03 11.43 -23.78
N ASN A 306 1.58 12.05 -24.83
CA ASN A 306 3.03 12.25 -24.93
C ASN A 306 3.56 13.12 -23.78
N SER A 307 2.75 14.04 -23.26
CA SER A 307 3.12 14.90 -22.14
C SER A 307 2.46 14.40 -20.84
N PRO A 308 3.22 14.29 -19.76
CA PRO A 308 2.67 13.97 -18.44
C PRO A 308 1.61 14.99 -18.00
N VAL A 309 0.65 14.54 -17.22
CA VAL A 309 -0.31 15.45 -16.56
C VAL A 309 0.37 16.04 -15.34
N GLU A 310 0.34 17.36 -15.23
CA GLU A 310 0.98 18.11 -14.14
C GLU A 310 0.05 19.21 -13.61
N ASP A 311 0.30 19.66 -12.38
CA ASP A 311 -0.39 20.80 -11.78
C ASP A 311 0.54 21.56 -10.82
N ASP A 312 1.01 22.74 -11.24
CA ASP A 312 1.93 23.58 -10.47
C ASP A 312 1.30 24.03 -9.13
N ALA A 313 0.01 24.37 -9.13
CA ALA A 313 -0.67 24.82 -7.92
C ALA A 313 -0.78 23.71 -6.87
N LEU A 314 -1.06 22.47 -7.30
CA LEU A 314 -1.06 21.32 -6.40
C LEU A 314 0.35 21.02 -5.88
N HIS A 315 1.37 21.15 -6.72
CA HIS A 315 2.77 20.97 -6.31
C HIS A 315 3.19 22.00 -5.25
N GLU A 316 2.83 23.27 -5.44
CA GLU A 316 3.07 24.30 -4.44
C GLU A 316 2.36 23.98 -3.11
N GLU A 317 1.12 23.48 -3.18
CA GLU A 317 0.38 23.08 -1.98
C GLU A 317 0.99 21.86 -1.29
N GLN A 318 1.41 20.82 -2.03
CA GLN A 318 2.14 19.68 -1.46
C GLN A 318 3.41 20.12 -0.76
N SER A 319 4.21 20.97 -1.40
CA SER A 319 5.45 21.52 -0.83
C SER A 319 5.20 22.41 0.39
N ARG A 320 4.17 23.23 0.33
CA ARG A 320 3.77 24.08 1.47
C ARG A 320 3.26 23.25 2.65
N LEU A 321 2.44 22.22 2.37
CA LEU A 321 1.92 21.32 3.40
C LEU A 321 3.06 20.60 4.12
N THR A 322 4.00 20.01 3.41
CA THR A 322 5.13 19.29 4.03
C THR A 322 6.02 20.22 4.84
N LYS A 323 6.26 21.46 4.39
CA LYS A 323 6.95 22.50 5.15
C LYS A 323 6.21 22.86 6.46
N LEU A 324 4.89 23.01 6.39
CA LEU A 324 4.06 23.32 7.56
C LEU A 324 4.05 22.15 8.55
N LEU A 325 3.87 20.91 8.07
CA LEU A 325 3.91 19.72 8.92
C LEU A 325 5.27 19.58 9.62
N PHE A 326 6.37 19.90 8.95
CA PHE A 326 7.70 19.84 9.55
C PHE A 326 7.94 20.95 10.60
N ASN A 327 7.56 22.20 10.29
CA ASN A 327 7.95 23.38 11.07
C ASN A 327 6.91 23.81 12.12
N SER A 328 5.64 23.40 12.01
CA SER A 328 4.60 23.88 12.90
C SER A 328 4.67 23.23 14.28
N SER A 329 4.31 23.99 15.30
CA SER A 329 4.29 23.54 16.70
C SER A 329 2.95 22.92 17.13
N GLY A 330 1.92 22.92 16.27
CA GLY A 330 0.60 22.38 16.60
C GLY A 330 -0.35 22.29 15.41
N ALA A 331 -1.42 21.55 15.60
CA ALA A 331 -2.41 21.27 14.55
C ALA A 331 -3.21 22.52 14.13
N GLU A 332 -3.56 23.40 15.07
CA GLU A 332 -4.39 24.59 14.79
C GLU A 332 -3.75 25.51 13.75
N MET A 333 -2.44 25.70 13.81
CA MET A 333 -1.72 26.51 12.83
C MET A 333 -1.88 25.99 11.40
N ILE A 334 -2.01 24.67 11.22
CA ILE A 334 -2.20 24.04 9.92
C ILE A 334 -3.65 24.14 9.48
N LYS A 335 -4.61 23.97 10.40
CA LYS A 335 -6.04 24.10 10.12
C LYS A 335 -6.45 25.51 9.69
N GLU A 336 -5.78 26.52 10.18
CA GLU A 336 -6.02 27.92 9.80
C GLU A 336 -5.47 28.29 8.41
N GLN A 337 -4.64 27.41 7.81
CA GLN A 337 -4.10 27.66 6.49
C GLN A 337 -5.17 27.48 5.42
N ARG A 338 -5.15 28.33 4.41
CA ARG A 338 -6.01 28.21 3.24
C ARG A 338 -5.25 27.55 2.10
N PHE A 339 -5.77 26.43 1.66
CA PHE A 339 -5.35 25.73 0.46
C PHE A 339 -6.48 25.72 -0.57
N HIS A 340 -6.16 25.53 -1.83
CA HIS A 340 -7.15 25.39 -2.87
C HIS A 340 -7.65 23.93 -2.97
N TYR A 341 -6.73 23.00 -2.85
CA TYR A 341 -7.02 21.56 -2.98
C TYR A 341 -7.23 20.87 -1.63
N PHE A 342 -6.39 21.17 -0.63
CA PHE A 342 -6.50 20.56 0.69
C PHE A 342 -7.52 21.30 1.57
N LYS A 343 -8.45 20.57 2.18
CA LYS A 343 -9.49 21.11 3.08
C LYS A 343 -9.06 20.98 4.53
N THR A 344 -7.98 21.70 4.90
CA THR A 344 -7.32 21.57 6.21
C THR A 344 -8.24 21.89 7.39
N GLU A 345 -9.28 22.67 7.21
CA GLU A 345 -10.29 23.00 8.21
C GLU A 345 -11.05 21.77 8.74
N ASN A 346 -11.18 20.72 7.92
CA ASN A 346 -11.89 19.50 8.26
C ASN A 346 -10.98 18.43 8.90
N TRP A 347 -9.67 18.67 8.96
CA TRP A 347 -8.71 17.69 9.40
C TRP A 347 -8.77 17.42 10.90
N ASP A 348 -8.65 16.15 11.30
CA ASP A 348 -8.53 15.75 12.68
C ASP A 348 -7.17 16.21 13.24
N PRO A 349 -7.14 16.93 14.39
CA PRO A 349 -5.91 17.42 14.96
C PRO A 349 -4.88 16.32 15.29
N ASP A 350 -5.34 15.15 15.72
CA ASP A 350 -4.46 14.02 16.01
C ASP A 350 -3.83 13.44 14.76
N MET A 351 -4.56 13.47 13.64
CA MET A 351 -4.02 13.04 12.35
C MET A 351 -2.98 14.05 11.84
N ILE A 352 -3.19 15.34 12.03
CA ILE A 352 -2.18 16.36 11.72
C ILE A 352 -0.89 16.12 12.53
N LEU A 353 -1.00 15.91 13.84
CA LEU A 353 0.16 15.61 14.70
C LEU A 353 0.86 14.30 14.30
N THR A 354 0.08 13.32 13.89
CA THR A 354 0.61 12.06 13.37
C THR A 354 1.42 12.27 12.10
N ALA A 355 0.91 13.06 11.14
CA ALA A 355 1.63 13.42 9.94
C ALA A 355 2.93 14.21 10.23
N GLN A 356 2.90 15.13 11.22
CA GLN A 356 4.10 15.81 11.69
C GLN A 356 5.17 14.84 12.19
N ASN A 357 4.77 13.84 12.98
CA ASN A 357 5.69 12.81 13.48
C ASN A 357 6.26 11.95 12.35
N ILE A 358 5.45 11.60 11.35
CA ILE A 358 5.90 10.88 10.15
C ILE A 358 6.95 11.71 9.42
N ILE A 359 6.66 12.96 9.08
CA ILE A 359 7.58 13.82 8.34
C ILE A 359 8.89 14.03 9.11
N LYS A 360 8.82 14.29 10.41
CA LYS A 360 10.03 14.48 11.25
C LYS A 360 10.90 13.23 11.32
N LYS A 361 10.30 12.05 11.34
CA LYS A 361 11.02 10.77 11.38
C LYS A 361 11.75 10.49 10.06
N TRP A 362 11.15 10.86 8.93
CA TRP A 362 11.62 10.51 7.59
C TRP A 362 12.27 11.68 6.85
N ASN A 363 12.46 12.82 7.52
CA ASN A 363 13.24 13.93 6.99
C ASN A 363 14.68 13.82 7.47
N PRO A 364 15.65 13.61 6.58
CA PRO A 364 17.05 13.43 6.95
C PRO A 364 17.80 14.75 7.29
N TYR A 365 17.11 15.92 7.30
CA TYR A 365 17.72 17.24 7.52
C TYR A 365 17.34 17.86 8.84
#